data_78a41b1f74d525d16ad4606019b786a0
#
_entry.id   78a41b1f74d525d16ad4606019b786a0
#
_cell.length_a   1.000
_cell.length_b   1.000
_cell.length_c   1.000
_cell.angle_alpha   90.00
_cell.angle_beta   90.00
_cell.angle_gamma   90.00
#
_symmetry.space_group_name_H-M   'P 1'
#
loop_
_entity.id
_entity.type
_entity.pdbx_description
1 polymer ?
#
loop_
_entity_poly.entity_id
_entity_poly.type
_entity_poly.pdbx_seq_one_letter_code
_entity_poly.pdbx_strand_id
1 'polypeptide(L)'
;RIMASYAFEDYARSAASKKQCPCCHGKKFIESVVFTNKVQYPDGKPPVWAKCTKGVYPSYWEEWKKVREVVKVACPECGGKGEVSTACKDCRGRGVAIHREESVKRGMPVIRDCQRCGGRGYERLPSTEAFNAIRKVTSAITLDTWKKSVKRFYDTLVVRFDIEEAWA
;
A
#
# COMPACT_ATOMS: atom_id res chain seq x y z
N ARG A 1 6.46 -26.32 5.14
CA ARG A 1 5.08 -25.79 4.98
C ARG A 1 5.07 -24.27 4.80
N ILE A 2 5.68 -23.46 5.67
CA ILE A 2 5.67 -21.99 5.57
C ILE A 2 6.11 -21.51 4.18
N MET A 3 7.24 -21.98 3.67
CA MET A 3 7.73 -21.57 2.33
C MET A 3 6.75 -21.94 1.22
N ALA A 4 6.15 -23.13 1.28
CA ALA A 4 5.18 -23.56 0.29
C ALA A 4 3.90 -22.70 0.34
N SER A 5 3.42 -22.32 1.54
CA SER A 5 2.27 -21.42 1.66
C SER A 5 2.54 -20.05 1.04
N TYR A 6 3.71 -19.45 1.32
CA TYR A 6 4.07 -18.16 0.74
C TYR A 6 4.34 -18.24 -0.78
N ALA A 7 4.93 -19.33 -1.26
CA ALA A 7 5.13 -19.56 -2.68
C ALA A 7 3.79 -19.72 -3.41
N PHE A 8 2.84 -20.44 -2.82
CA PHE A 8 1.49 -20.57 -3.35
C PHE A 8 0.73 -19.23 -3.33
N GLU A 9 0.86 -18.45 -2.26
CA GLU A 9 0.26 -17.11 -2.18
C GLU A 9 0.84 -16.18 -3.27
N ASP A 10 2.13 -16.25 -3.56
CA ASP A 10 2.76 -15.48 -4.63
C ASP A 10 2.28 -15.93 -6.01
N TYR A 11 2.18 -17.24 -6.22
CA TYR A 11 1.64 -17.84 -7.43
C TYR A 11 0.17 -17.48 -7.67
N ALA A 12 -0.69 -17.57 -6.63
CA ALA A 12 -2.11 -17.28 -6.73
C ALA A 12 -2.42 -15.77 -6.91
N ARG A 13 -1.41 -14.89 -6.90
CA ARG A 13 -1.62 -13.46 -7.13
C ARG A 13 -1.94 -13.15 -8.57
N SER A 14 -2.77 -12.15 -8.74
CA SER A 14 -3.13 -11.58 -10.05
C SER A 14 -3.21 -10.05 -9.96
N ALA A 15 -3.38 -9.39 -11.09
CA ALA A 15 -3.61 -7.94 -11.13
C ALA A 15 -4.91 -7.52 -10.40
N ALA A 16 -5.87 -8.43 -10.26
CA ALA A 16 -7.12 -8.19 -9.52
C ALA A 16 -7.00 -8.42 -8.00
N SER A 17 -5.92 -9.07 -7.55
CA SER A 17 -5.70 -9.37 -6.14
C SER A 17 -5.54 -8.09 -5.32
N LYS A 18 -5.89 -8.18 -4.05
CA LYS A 18 -5.75 -7.10 -3.07
C LYS A 18 -4.90 -7.58 -1.91
N LYS A 19 -4.17 -6.65 -1.32
CA LYS A 19 -3.44 -6.87 -0.07
C LYS A 19 -3.87 -5.87 0.97
N GLN A 20 -3.72 -6.22 2.22
CA GLN A 20 -3.96 -5.30 3.33
C GLN A 20 -3.10 -4.04 3.18
N CYS A 21 -3.69 -2.88 3.40
CA CYS A 21 -2.96 -1.62 3.31
C CYS A 21 -1.81 -1.57 4.33
N PRO A 22 -0.55 -1.37 3.91
CA PRO A 22 0.59 -1.35 4.83
C PRO A 22 0.58 -0.12 5.75
N CYS A 23 -0.08 0.96 5.36
CA CYS A 23 -0.15 2.19 6.14
C CYS A 23 -1.13 2.09 7.32
N CYS A 24 -2.38 1.69 7.05
CA CYS A 24 -3.42 1.62 8.09
C CYS A 24 -3.65 0.19 8.62
N HIS A 25 -2.92 -0.82 8.13
CA HIS A 25 -3.08 -2.22 8.51
C HIS A 25 -4.56 -2.67 8.53
N GLY A 26 -5.29 -2.33 7.47
CA GLY A 26 -6.71 -2.65 7.33
C GLY A 26 -7.68 -1.78 8.12
N LYS A 27 -7.21 -0.88 8.99
CA LYS A 27 -8.06 -0.03 9.84
C LYS A 27 -8.83 1.05 9.07
N LYS A 28 -8.49 1.29 7.79
CA LYS A 28 -9.10 2.28 6.89
C LYS A 28 -8.78 3.74 7.24
N PHE A 29 -8.61 4.05 8.50
CA PHE A 29 -8.34 5.39 9.04
C PHE A 29 -7.01 5.39 9.78
N ILE A 30 -6.37 6.54 9.80
CA ILE A 30 -5.18 6.82 10.60
C ILE A 30 -5.44 8.03 11.49
N GLU A 31 -4.78 8.08 12.63
CA GLU A 31 -4.79 9.26 13.49
C GLU A 31 -3.82 10.29 12.96
N SER A 32 -4.30 11.49 12.72
CA SER A 32 -3.50 12.62 12.26
C SER A 32 -3.69 13.80 13.19
N VAL A 33 -2.60 14.52 13.43
CA VAL A 33 -2.62 15.74 14.21
C VAL A 33 -2.93 16.90 13.27
N VAL A 34 -4.02 17.59 13.54
CA VAL A 34 -4.39 18.81 12.83
C VAL A 34 -4.43 19.99 13.79
N PHE A 35 -4.13 21.16 13.27
CA PHE A 35 -4.29 22.41 14.01
C PHE A 35 -5.56 23.08 13.51
N THR A 36 -6.57 23.12 14.38
CA THR A 36 -7.83 23.81 14.10
C THR A 36 -7.86 25.15 14.81
N ASN A 37 -8.40 26.16 14.15
CA ASN A 37 -8.67 27.43 14.82
C ASN A 37 -9.99 27.29 15.58
N LYS A 38 -9.95 27.43 16.89
CA LYS A 38 -11.13 27.42 17.75
C LYS A 38 -11.27 28.75 18.48
N VAL A 39 -12.50 29.22 18.55
CA VAL A 39 -12.84 30.37 19.38
C VAL A 39 -12.79 29.94 20.84
N GLN A 40 -12.07 30.70 21.66
CA GLN A 40 -12.11 30.52 23.11
C GLN A 40 -13.08 31.52 23.71
N TYR A 41 -14.05 31.03 24.43
CA TYR A 41 -14.99 31.85 25.19
C TYR A 41 -14.51 31.94 26.63
N PRO A 42 -14.62 33.13 27.28
CA PRO A 42 -14.17 33.30 28.65
C PRO A 42 -14.74 32.29 29.62
N ASP A 43 -15.99 31.92 29.45
CA ASP A 43 -16.71 30.93 30.31
C ASP A 43 -16.62 29.49 29.83
N GLY A 44 -15.79 29.20 28.83
CA GLY A 44 -15.63 27.87 28.24
C GLY A 44 -16.85 27.35 27.49
N LYS A 45 -17.93 28.11 27.41
CA LYS A 45 -19.16 27.76 26.68
C LYS A 45 -19.52 28.83 25.67
N PRO A 46 -19.90 28.43 24.44
CA PRO A 46 -20.39 29.40 23.45
C PRO A 46 -21.69 30.03 23.95
N PRO A 47 -21.86 31.35 23.78
CA PRO A 47 -23.12 32.01 24.08
C PRO A 47 -24.26 31.44 23.20
N VAL A 48 -25.49 31.53 23.67
CA VAL A 48 -26.67 30.91 23.02
C VAL A 48 -26.81 31.32 21.56
N TRP A 49 -26.49 32.56 21.23
CA TRP A 49 -26.54 33.08 19.86
C TRP A 49 -25.45 32.51 18.93
N ALA A 50 -24.29 32.08 19.46
CA ALA A 50 -23.20 31.52 18.67
C ALA A 50 -23.51 30.12 18.08
N LYS A 51 -24.51 29.42 18.64
CA LYS A 51 -24.91 28.08 18.16
C LYS A 51 -25.57 28.09 16.77
N CYS A 52 -26.08 29.21 16.36
CA CYS A 52 -26.91 29.32 15.14
C CYS A 52 -26.17 29.82 13.91
N THR A 53 -24.89 30.22 14.03
CA THR A 53 -24.19 30.91 12.94
C THR A 53 -23.06 30.05 12.36
N LYS A 54 -23.35 29.32 11.30
CA LYS A 54 -22.31 28.75 10.44
C LYS A 54 -21.70 29.89 9.62
N GLY A 55 -20.39 30.10 9.74
CA GLY A 55 -19.65 31.03 8.89
C GLY A 55 -19.56 32.48 9.39
N VAL A 56 -19.76 32.71 10.67
CA VAL A 56 -19.51 34.04 11.27
C VAL A 56 -18.01 34.30 11.32
N TYR A 57 -17.59 35.46 10.78
CA TYR A 57 -16.23 35.95 10.95
C TYR A 57 -15.98 36.30 12.41
N PRO A 58 -14.73 36.05 12.91
CA PRO A 58 -14.40 36.41 14.30
C PRO A 58 -14.66 37.89 14.57
N SER A 59 -15.44 38.13 15.59
CA SER A 59 -15.62 39.49 16.11
C SER A 59 -14.40 39.84 16.96
N TYR A 60 -14.17 41.17 17.19
CA TYR A 60 -13.00 41.68 17.92
C TYR A 60 -12.89 41.21 19.37
N TRP A 61 -13.89 40.56 19.92
CA TRP A 61 -13.94 39.99 21.27
C TRP A 61 -13.85 38.44 21.27
N GLU A 62 -13.71 37.78 20.11
CA GLU A 62 -13.46 36.37 19.99
C GLU A 62 -11.96 36.12 19.82
N GLU A 63 -11.36 35.41 20.74
CA GLU A 63 -9.99 34.93 20.59
C GLU A 63 -9.94 33.60 19.85
N TRP A 64 -9.35 33.61 18.67
CA TRP A 64 -9.09 32.40 17.89
C TRP A 64 -7.74 31.86 18.29
N LYS A 65 -7.74 30.65 18.87
CA LYS A 65 -6.49 29.93 19.18
C LYS A 65 -6.36 28.69 18.34
N LYS A 66 -5.12 28.45 17.88
CA LYS A 66 -4.76 27.20 17.24
C LYS A 66 -4.73 26.10 18.30
N VAL A 67 -5.65 25.16 18.21
CA VAL A 67 -5.73 23.99 19.09
C VAL A 67 -5.25 22.77 18.30
N ARG A 68 -4.36 22.00 18.94
CA ARG A 68 -3.88 20.74 18.41
C ARG A 68 -4.92 19.66 18.70
N GLU A 69 -5.46 19.05 17.65
CA GLU A 69 -6.44 17.96 17.77
C GLU A 69 -5.96 16.73 17.05
N VAL A 70 -6.24 15.59 17.64
CA VAL A 70 -6.06 14.28 16.98
C VAL A 70 -7.38 13.90 16.33
N VAL A 71 -7.38 13.83 15.01
CA VAL A 71 -8.56 13.44 14.23
C VAL A 71 -8.29 12.17 13.44
N LYS A 72 -9.33 11.38 13.23
CA LYS A 72 -9.26 10.20 12.37
C LYS A 72 -9.51 10.66 10.93
N VAL A 73 -8.49 10.50 10.09
CA VAL A 73 -8.58 10.80 8.65
C VAL A 73 -8.52 9.51 7.85
N ALA A 74 -9.16 9.51 6.69
CA ALA A 74 -9.07 8.37 5.79
C ALA A 74 -7.60 8.13 5.40
N CYS A 75 -7.16 6.88 5.42
CA CYS A 75 -5.79 6.54 5.07
C CYS A 75 -5.48 6.98 3.63
N PRO A 76 -4.45 7.80 3.39
CA PRO A 76 -4.13 8.33 2.06
C PRO A 76 -3.71 7.24 1.07
N GLU A 77 -3.07 6.16 1.53
CA GLU A 77 -2.62 5.05 0.69
C GLU A 77 -3.79 4.24 0.11
N CYS A 78 -4.81 3.95 0.89
CA CYS A 78 -5.94 3.14 0.44
C CYS A 78 -7.23 3.93 0.23
N GLY A 79 -7.23 5.25 0.50
CA GLY A 79 -8.42 6.09 0.41
C GLY A 79 -9.56 5.60 1.30
N GLY A 80 -9.26 5.08 2.49
CA GLY A 80 -10.25 4.56 3.43
C GLY A 80 -10.78 3.16 3.12
N LYS A 81 -10.22 2.45 2.11
CA LYS A 81 -10.66 1.08 1.74
C LYS A 81 -10.11 0.00 2.67
N GLY A 82 -8.95 0.23 3.29
CA GLY A 82 -8.25 -0.76 4.12
C GLY A 82 -7.37 -1.72 3.33
N GLU A 83 -7.55 -1.78 2.02
CA GLU A 83 -6.85 -2.67 1.10
C GLU A 83 -6.28 -1.88 -0.07
N VAL A 84 -5.18 -2.37 -0.64
CA VAL A 84 -4.56 -1.82 -1.85
C VAL A 84 -4.44 -2.91 -2.91
N SER A 85 -4.58 -2.54 -4.18
CA SER A 85 -4.39 -3.46 -5.29
C SER A 85 -2.95 -3.94 -5.38
N THR A 86 -2.76 -5.20 -5.77
CA THR A 86 -1.45 -5.78 -6.11
C THR A 86 -1.05 -5.51 -7.56
N ALA A 87 -1.93 -4.89 -8.36
CA ALA A 87 -1.61 -4.50 -9.72
C ALA A 87 -0.33 -3.67 -9.80
N CYS A 88 0.50 -3.94 -10.78
CA CYS A 88 1.72 -3.17 -11.01
C CYS A 88 1.39 -1.70 -11.25
N LYS A 89 2.04 -0.80 -10.52
CA LYS A 89 1.77 0.65 -10.59
C LYS A 89 2.10 1.24 -11.96
N ASP A 90 3.10 0.71 -12.65
CA ASP A 90 3.55 1.25 -13.94
C ASP A 90 2.62 0.86 -15.09
N CYS A 91 2.24 -0.41 -15.20
CA CYS A 91 1.36 -0.89 -16.26
C CYS A 91 -0.12 -0.96 -15.86
N ARG A 92 -0.45 -0.70 -14.60
CA ARG A 92 -1.83 -0.74 -14.05
C ARG A 92 -2.53 -2.07 -14.31
N GLY A 93 -1.81 -3.17 -14.13
CA GLY A 93 -2.34 -4.52 -14.31
C GLY A 93 -2.27 -5.07 -15.73
N ARG A 94 -1.86 -4.28 -16.74
CA ARG A 94 -1.85 -4.71 -18.15
C ARG A 94 -0.71 -5.64 -18.53
N GLY A 95 0.35 -5.70 -17.73
CA GLY A 95 1.57 -6.45 -18.05
C GLY A 95 2.48 -5.75 -19.07
N VAL A 96 1.94 -4.87 -19.90
CA VAL A 96 2.66 -4.18 -20.96
C VAL A 96 2.71 -2.68 -20.73
N ALA A 97 3.77 -2.04 -21.21
CA ALA A 97 3.99 -0.61 -21.11
C ALA A 97 4.62 -0.05 -22.38
N ILE A 98 4.46 1.25 -22.60
CA ILE A 98 5.09 1.94 -23.75
C ILE A 98 6.58 2.13 -23.43
N HIS A 99 7.43 1.61 -24.32
CA HIS A 99 8.87 1.80 -24.25
C HIS A 99 9.26 3.14 -24.87
N ARG A 100 9.49 4.16 -24.02
CA ARG A 100 9.68 5.56 -24.50
C ARG A 100 10.82 5.73 -25.47
N GLU A 101 11.99 5.17 -25.17
CA GLU A 101 13.18 5.32 -26.01
C GLU A 101 13.01 4.75 -27.43
N GLU A 102 12.42 3.57 -27.53
CA GLU A 102 12.15 2.96 -28.84
C GLU A 102 10.99 3.63 -29.57
N SER A 103 9.99 4.12 -28.83
CA SER A 103 8.90 4.87 -29.43
C SER A 103 9.40 6.16 -30.09
N VAL A 104 10.35 6.87 -29.44
CA VAL A 104 10.99 8.06 -30.02
C VAL A 104 11.81 7.69 -31.26
N LYS A 105 12.59 6.61 -31.20
CA LYS A 105 13.41 6.16 -32.34
C LYS A 105 12.57 5.75 -33.55
N ARG A 106 11.39 5.14 -33.31
CA ARG A 106 10.54 4.63 -34.40
C ARG A 106 9.44 5.60 -34.82
N GLY A 107 9.27 6.72 -34.12
CA GLY A 107 8.21 7.68 -34.38
C GLY A 107 6.79 7.14 -34.11
N MET A 108 6.64 5.99 -33.47
CA MET A 108 5.38 5.34 -33.13
C MET A 108 5.45 4.68 -31.76
N PRO A 109 4.31 4.51 -31.06
CA PRO A 109 4.29 3.84 -29.77
C PRO A 109 4.74 2.38 -29.88
N VAL A 110 5.82 2.02 -29.20
CA VAL A 110 6.31 0.65 -29.09
C VAL A 110 5.87 0.10 -27.75
N ILE A 111 5.07 -0.97 -27.78
CA ILE A 111 4.57 -1.67 -26.58
C ILE A 111 5.47 -2.86 -26.31
N ARG A 112 5.94 -3.00 -25.07
CA ARG A 112 6.73 -4.14 -24.59
C ARG A 112 6.25 -4.57 -23.21
N ASP A 113 6.74 -5.72 -22.77
CA ASP A 113 6.52 -6.17 -21.40
C ASP A 113 6.97 -5.11 -20.40
N CYS A 114 6.15 -4.87 -19.40
CA CYS A 114 6.45 -3.92 -18.35
C CYS A 114 7.71 -4.36 -17.59
N GLN A 115 8.75 -3.56 -17.63
CA GLN A 115 10.03 -3.87 -16.98
C GLN A 115 9.89 -4.11 -15.49
N ARG A 116 9.00 -3.36 -14.80
CA ARG A 116 8.80 -3.47 -13.37
C ARG A 116 8.21 -4.80 -12.94
N CYS A 117 7.23 -5.33 -13.64
CA CYS A 117 6.57 -6.59 -13.30
C CYS A 117 6.97 -7.76 -14.20
N GLY A 118 7.82 -7.53 -15.23
CA GLY A 118 8.23 -8.56 -16.16
C GLY A 118 7.06 -9.18 -16.93
N GLY A 119 6.10 -8.37 -17.36
CA GLY A 119 4.94 -8.82 -18.12
C GLY A 119 3.75 -9.31 -17.29
N ARG A 120 3.93 -9.62 -15.99
CA ARG A 120 2.89 -10.23 -15.14
C ARG A 120 1.67 -9.35 -14.85
N GLY A 121 1.81 -8.04 -14.88
CA GLY A 121 0.74 -7.10 -14.53
C GLY A 121 0.57 -6.83 -13.03
N TYR A 122 1.23 -7.58 -12.15
CA TYR A 122 1.10 -7.44 -10.70
C TYR A 122 2.46 -7.49 -9.98
N GLU A 123 2.48 -7.02 -8.74
CA GLU A 123 3.66 -7.07 -7.87
C GLU A 123 3.73 -8.42 -7.16
N ARG A 124 4.86 -9.10 -7.29
CA ARG A 124 5.14 -10.35 -6.56
C ARG A 124 5.19 -10.11 -5.06
N LEU A 125 4.95 -11.18 -4.30
CA LEU A 125 5.18 -11.19 -2.86
C LEU A 125 6.69 -11.05 -2.59
N PRO A 126 7.12 -10.06 -1.79
CA PRO A 126 8.52 -9.97 -1.43
C PRO A 126 8.98 -11.22 -0.70
N SER A 127 10.00 -11.91 -1.21
CA SER A 127 10.53 -13.13 -0.58
C SER A 127 11.02 -12.92 0.86
N THR A 128 11.22 -11.66 1.26
CA THR A 128 11.52 -11.26 2.64
C THR A 128 10.36 -11.51 3.60
N GLU A 129 9.12 -11.53 3.13
CA GLU A 129 7.95 -11.86 3.97
C GLU A 129 8.00 -13.33 4.38
N ALA A 130 8.29 -14.24 3.43
CA ALA A 130 8.51 -15.65 3.73
C ALA A 130 9.69 -15.85 4.71
N PHE A 131 10.78 -15.12 4.50
CA PHE A 131 11.94 -15.15 5.42
C PHE A 131 11.55 -14.72 6.84
N ASN A 132 10.82 -13.59 6.96
CA ASN A 132 10.39 -13.08 8.26
C ASN A 132 9.44 -14.05 8.98
N ALA A 133 8.55 -14.72 8.24
CA ALA A 133 7.68 -15.74 8.79
C ALA A 133 8.46 -16.96 9.30
N ILE A 134 9.50 -17.37 8.58
CA ILE A 134 10.37 -18.46 9.01
C ILE A 134 11.17 -18.07 10.26
N ARG A 135 11.69 -16.83 10.32
CA ARG A 135 12.42 -16.34 11.49
C ARG A 135 11.61 -16.29 12.78
N LYS A 136 10.29 -16.15 12.68
CA LYS A 136 9.40 -16.25 13.86
C LYS A 136 9.34 -17.65 14.46
N VAL A 137 9.63 -18.68 13.66
CA VAL A 137 9.57 -20.08 14.08
C VAL A 137 10.96 -20.65 14.42
N THR A 138 11.99 -20.21 13.72
CA THR A 138 13.36 -20.71 13.92
C THR A 138 14.40 -19.62 13.65
N SER A 139 15.42 -19.59 14.48
CA SER A 139 16.60 -18.71 14.29
C SER A 139 17.70 -19.36 13.43
N ALA A 140 17.51 -20.62 13.00
CA ALA A 140 18.54 -21.38 12.29
C ALA A 140 18.94 -20.79 10.92
N ILE A 141 18.07 -19.97 10.30
CA ILE A 141 18.33 -19.37 9.00
C ILE A 141 18.69 -17.89 9.18
N THR A 142 19.92 -17.54 8.85
CA THR A 142 20.35 -16.14 8.80
C THR A 142 19.92 -15.48 7.49
N LEU A 143 19.91 -14.15 7.44
CA LEU A 143 19.58 -13.41 6.22
C LEU A 143 20.56 -13.73 5.07
N ASP A 144 21.82 -13.96 5.39
CA ASP A 144 22.85 -14.32 4.42
C ASP A 144 22.59 -15.71 3.83
N THR A 145 22.32 -16.70 4.67
CA THR A 145 21.92 -18.06 4.24
C THR A 145 20.65 -18.01 3.40
N TRP A 146 19.68 -17.19 3.80
CA TRP A 146 18.48 -16.98 3.00
C TRP A 146 18.80 -16.50 1.60
N LYS A 147 19.57 -15.42 1.48
CA LYS A 147 19.89 -14.81 0.16
C LYS A 147 20.70 -15.73 -0.73
N LYS A 148 21.68 -16.48 -0.15
CA LYS A 148 22.59 -17.32 -0.92
C LYS A 148 21.99 -18.64 -1.41
N SER A 149 21.16 -19.26 -0.58
CA SER A 149 20.70 -20.64 -0.82
C SER A 149 19.17 -20.75 -0.82
N VAL A 150 18.54 -20.38 0.29
CA VAL A 150 17.12 -20.70 0.52
C VAL A 150 16.20 -19.93 -0.42
N LYS A 151 16.57 -18.70 -0.79
CA LYS A 151 15.77 -17.90 -1.75
C LYS A 151 15.70 -18.58 -3.12
N ARG A 152 16.77 -19.19 -3.60
CA ARG A 152 16.75 -19.92 -4.88
C ARG A 152 15.73 -21.06 -4.86
N PHE A 153 15.72 -21.82 -3.76
CA PHE A 153 14.73 -22.87 -3.57
C PHE A 153 13.28 -22.31 -3.51
N TYR A 154 13.08 -21.19 -2.80
CA TYR A 154 11.79 -20.52 -2.77
C TYR A 154 11.33 -20.09 -4.17
N ASP A 155 12.21 -19.49 -4.97
CA ASP A 155 11.89 -19.07 -6.33
C ASP A 155 11.57 -20.29 -7.22
N THR A 156 12.26 -21.44 -7.03
CA THR A 156 11.96 -22.70 -7.72
C THR A 156 10.56 -23.23 -7.36
N LEU A 157 10.12 -23.11 -6.10
CA LEU A 157 8.77 -23.53 -5.71
C LEU A 157 7.68 -22.72 -6.46
N VAL A 158 7.86 -21.42 -6.62
CA VAL A 158 6.90 -20.60 -7.37
C VAL A 158 6.82 -21.04 -8.83
N VAL A 159 7.97 -21.24 -9.48
CA VAL A 159 8.02 -21.73 -10.87
C VAL A 159 7.39 -23.11 -11.01
N ARG A 160 7.52 -23.97 -10.00
CA ARG A 160 6.86 -25.29 -10.03
C ARG A 160 5.35 -25.19 -10.06
N PHE A 161 4.74 -24.27 -9.36
CA PHE A 161 3.29 -24.05 -9.45
C PHE A 161 2.86 -23.64 -10.86
N ASP A 162 3.62 -22.76 -11.52
CA ASP A 162 3.36 -22.35 -12.91
C ASP A 162 3.45 -23.56 -13.88
N ILE A 163 4.43 -24.44 -13.66
CA ILE A 163 4.62 -25.65 -14.49
C ILE A 163 3.47 -26.65 -14.28
N GLU A 164 3.13 -26.94 -13.02
CA GLU A 164 2.08 -27.90 -12.70
C GLU A 164 0.71 -27.44 -13.22
N GLU A 165 0.42 -26.12 -13.17
CA GLU A 165 -0.80 -25.56 -13.77
C GLU A 165 -0.83 -25.76 -15.29
N ALA A 166 0.31 -25.60 -15.97
CA ALA A 166 0.37 -25.78 -17.42
C ALA A 166 0.17 -27.22 -17.88
N TRP A 167 0.28 -28.20 -16.95
CA TRP A 167 0.07 -29.62 -17.24
C TRP A 167 -1.33 -30.11 -16.82
N ALA A 168 -2.11 -29.32 -16.10
CA ALA A 168 -3.44 -29.67 -15.62
C ALA A 168 -4.54 -29.33 -16.63
#